data_9dda5e06e0c3f9ccd3da53316e4a8911
#
_entry.id   9dda5e06e0c3f9ccd3da53316e4a8911
#
_cell.length_a   1.000
_cell.length_b   1.000
_cell.length_c   1.000
_cell.angle_alpha   90.00
_cell.angle_beta   90.00
_cell.angle_gamma   90.00
#
_symmetry.space_group_name_H-M   'P 1'
#
loop_
_entity.id
_entity.type
_entity.pdbx_description
1 polymer ?
#
loop_
_entity_poly.entity_id
_entity_poly.type
_entity_poly.pdbx_seq_one_letter_code
_entity_poly.pdbx_strand_id
1 'polypeptide(L)'
;MDEPISPYSRFVVDGFDADALLGVVRDTRFEQRLLSAGHFRACVQRLVFREFSLDSVAYTLPIFASGSFSQGMIALALAVTCEQPMWANGRWIAAGQVMVFAEDSELNVRPSPGGWQWAVMLIPREVLQREAVRRLGRELRLPRTGWYSRSAAPRDARNLRDGVFSVLQEAAEWQGVVLPEQLDAQAGTLLGVFIDAVAAADGGPERRGLGNDTERRRDAMVRQAETYLKSQLESAYDSGALSQHLGIGERQVERLFRDAFGHGPCHWHQLARLNLARSALRRAQGRVGVTEVATRYGFAHLGRFSVMYRDVFGESPRDTLRG
;
A
#
# COMPACT_ATOMS: atom_id res chain seq x y z
N MET A 1 -28.98 -6.29 20.12
CA MET A 1 -28.77 -4.84 19.91
C MET A 1 -27.32 -4.71 19.55
N ASP A 2 -27.03 -4.58 18.25
CA ASP A 2 -25.66 -4.33 17.81
C ASP A 2 -25.23 -2.97 18.37
N GLU A 3 -24.09 -2.93 19.05
CA GLU A 3 -23.48 -1.65 19.45
C GLU A 3 -23.30 -0.79 18.19
N PRO A 4 -23.64 0.50 18.23
CA PRO A 4 -23.43 1.37 17.08
C PRO A 4 -21.94 1.41 16.77
N ILE A 5 -21.54 0.76 15.68
CA ILE A 5 -20.15 0.76 15.20
C ILE A 5 -19.83 2.21 14.85
N SER A 6 -18.85 2.79 15.54
CA SER A 6 -18.36 4.13 15.20
C SER A 6 -17.98 4.18 13.73
N PRO A 7 -18.45 5.17 12.96
CA PRO A 7 -18.07 5.32 11.56
C PRO A 7 -16.57 5.61 11.38
N TYR A 8 -15.89 6.03 12.43
CA TYR A 8 -14.45 6.30 12.45
C TYR A 8 -13.71 5.31 13.35
N SER A 9 -12.60 4.82 12.86
CA SER A 9 -11.66 4.02 13.65
C SER A 9 -10.22 4.47 13.38
N ARG A 10 -9.41 4.43 14.45
CA ARG A 10 -7.97 4.72 14.39
C ARG A 10 -7.23 3.70 15.23
N PHE A 11 -6.20 3.11 14.65
CA PHE A 11 -5.28 2.24 15.40
C PHE A 11 -3.83 2.49 14.98
N VAL A 12 -2.91 2.13 15.87
CA VAL A 12 -1.48 2.28 15.65
C VAL A 12 -0.84 0.91 15.73
N VAL A 13 -0.04 0.57 14.72
CA VAL A 13 0.84 -0.60 14.73
C VAL A 13 2.23 -0.09 15.07
N ASP A 14 2.73 -0.47 16.24
CA ASP A 14 4.07 -0.15 16.71
C ASP A 14 4.96 -1.39 16.53
N GLY A 15 6.08 -1.22 15.83
CA GLY A 15 6.82 -2.35 15.25
C GLY A 15 6.10 -2.95 14.03
N PHE A 16 6.87 -3.52 13.09
CA PHE A 16 6.29 -4.07 11.85
C PHE A 16 5.48 -5.35 12.13
N ASP A 17 4.23 -5.36 11.74
CA ASP A 17 3.31 -6.50 11.82
C ASP A 17 2.55 -6.64 10.50
N ALA A 18 2.98 -7.57 9.65
CA ALA A 18 2.38 -7.78 8.34
C ALA A 18 0.91 -8.25 8.44
N ASP A 19 0.57 -9.04 9.46
CA ASP A 19 -0.80 -9.54 9.63
C ASP A 19 -1.77 -8.43 10.07
N ALA A 20 -1.35 -7.56 10.99
CA ALA A 20 -2.12 -6.39 11.40
C ALA A 20 -2.33 -5.39 10.26
N LEU A 21 -1.43 -5.40 9.27
CA LEU A 21 -1.47 -4.49 8.13
C LEU A 21 -2.19 -5.06 6.90
N LEU A 22 -2.62 -6.33 6.89
CA LEU A 22 -3.30 -6.94 5.74
C LEU A 22 -4.57 -6.19 5.33
N GLY A 23 -5.35 -5.72 6.29
CA GLY A 23 -6.63 -5.04 6.08
C GLY A 23 -6.56 -3.51 6.19
N VAL A 24 -5.42 -2.89 5.86
CA VAL A 24 -5.28 -1.41 5.92
C VAL A 24 -6.19 -0.67 4.95
N VAL A 25 -6.64 -1.32 3.90
CA VAL A 25 -7.74 -0.88 3.04
C VAL A 25 -8.92 -1.80 3.30
N ARG A 26 -10.09 -1.24 3.50
CA ARG A 26 -11.30 -1.98 3.84
C ARG A 26 -11.63 -3.05 2.81
N ASP A 27 -12.03 -4.23 3.30
CA ASP A 27 -12.47 -5.38 2.47
C ASP A 27 -11.44 -5.82 1.41
N THR A 28 -10.15 -5.53 1.67
CA THR A 28 -9.03 -5.93 0.80
C THR A 28 -7.96 -6.67 1.60
N ARG A 29 -6.99 -7.24 0.87
CA ARG A 29 -5.80 -7.85 1.47
C ARG A 29 -4.57 -7.34 0.75
N PHE A 30 -3.83 -6.45 1.41
CA PHE A 30 -2.55 -5.96 0.93
C PHE A 30 -1.41 -6.62 1.68
N GLU A 31 -0.63 -7.44 0.99
CA GLU A 31 0.64 -7.93 1.52
C GLU A 31 1.61 -6.76 1.68
N GLN A 32 2.18 -6.62 2.86
CA GLN A 32 3.14 -5.56 3.15
C GLN A 32 4.48 -6.14 3.59
N ARG A 33 5.57 -5.48 3.18
CA ARG A 33 6.94 -5.84 3.54
C ARG A 33 7.75 -4.59 3.83
N LEU A 34 8.46 -4.65 4.95
CA LEU A 34 9.40 -3.59 5.32
C LEU A 34 10.58 -3.58 4.35
N LEU A 35 10.95 -2.40 3.85
CA LEU A 35 12.04 -2.22 2.89
C LEU A 35 13.31 -1.66 3.51
N SER A 36 13.27 -1.14 4.72
CA SER A 36 14.43 -0.58 5.41
C SER A 36 14.42 -0.92 6.90
N ALA A 37 15.59 -0.88 7.50
CA ALA A 37 15.75 -1.01 8.95
C ALA A 37 15.27 0.26 9.68
N GLY A 38 14.84 0.10 10.94
CA GLY A 38 14.44 1.19 11.81
C GLY A 38 13.18 0.90 12.63
N HIS A 39 12.78 1.87 13.43
CA HIS A 39 11.55 1.77 14.22
C HIS A 39 10.33 2.04 13.34
N PHE A 40 9.63 0.97 12.97
CA PHE A 40 8.42 1.04 12.17
C PHE A 40 7.22 1.42 13.03
N ARG A 41 6.46 2.38 12.55
CA ARG A 41 5.15 2.71 13.09
C ARG A 41 4.19 3.02 11.94
N ALA A 42 2.99 2.47 12.02
CA ALA A 42 1.89 2.79 11.11
C ALA A 42 0.73 3.36 11.92
N CYS A 43 0.15 4.46 11.44
CA CYS A 43 -1.10 5.01 11.95
C CYS A 43 -2.18 4.82 10.89
N VAL A 44 -3.13 3.94 11.16
CA VAL A 44 -4.24 3.61 10.26
C VAL A 44 -5.48 4.36 10.73
N GLN A 45 -6.13 5.05 9.81
CA GLN A 45 -7.40 5.74 10.04
C GLN A 45 -8.41 5.24 8.99
N ARG A 46 -9.61 4.96 9.43
CA ARG A 46 -10.72 4.52 8.57
C ARG A 46 -11.97 5.28 8.89
N LEU A 47 -12.63 5.75 7.84
CA LEU A 47 -13.93 6.38 7.92
C LEU A 47 -14.90 5.64 6.99
N VAL A 48 -16.00 5.15 7.54
CA VAL A 48 -17.00 4.36 6.82
C VAL A 48 -18.27 5.17 6.68
N PHE A 49 -18.65 5.42 5.45
CA PHE A 49 -19.92 6.04 5.09
C PHE A 49 -20.92 4.97 4.61
N ARG A 50 -22.14 5.39 4.36
CA ARG A 50 -23.21 4.48 3.91
C ARG A 50 -22.87 3.75 2.60
N GLU A 51 -22.28 4.44 1.63
CA GLU A 51 -22.06 3.94 0.27
C GLU A 51 -20.58 3.82 -0.10
N PHE A 52 -19.64 4.32 0.71
CA PHE A 52 -18.20 4.29 0.42
C PHE A 52 -17.38 4.32 1.70
N SER A 53 -16.07 4.15 1.58
CA SER A 53 -15.14 4.29 2.70
C SER A 53 -13.91 5.09 2.30
N LEU A 54 -13.27 5.70 3.31
CA LEU A 54 -11.95 6.32 3.20
C LEU A 54 -11.01 5.62 4.18
N ASP A 55 -9.90 5.10 3.67
CA ASP A 55 -8.79 4.59 4.46
C ASP A 55 -7.57 5.49 4.28
N SER A 56 -6.87 5.82 5.34
CA SER A 56 -5.61 6.55 5.30
C SER A 56 -4.58 5.90 6.21
N VAL A 57 -3.36 5.79 5.72
CA VAL A 57 -2.26 5.25 6.52
C VAL A 57 -1.02 6.11 6.38
N ALA A 58 -0.43 6.44 7.54
CA ALA A 58 0.87 7.08 7.65
C ALA A 58 1.89 6.07 8.16
N TYR A 59 3.03 5.95 7.49
CA TYR A 59 4.14 5.07 7.84
C TYR A 59 5.39 5.87 8.15
N THR A 60 6.16 5.44 9.14
CA THR A 60 7.47 6.05 9.46
C THR A 60 8.59 5.53 8.56
N LEU A 61 8.43 4.34 7.98
CA LEU A 61 9.42 3.70 7.12
C LEU A 61 8.82 3.28 5.78
N PRO A 62 9.63 3.15 4.74
CA PRO A 62 9.16 2.65 3.45
C PRO A 62 8.77 1.18 3.54
N ILE A 63 7.63 0.86 2.97
CA ILE A 63 7.12 -0.50 2.83
C ILE A 63 6.82 -0.77 1.35
N PHE A 64 6.98 -2.00 0.92
CA PHE A 64 6.34 -2.48 -0.29
C PHE A 64 4.96 -3.00 0.06
N ALA A 65 3.93 -2.57 -0.68
CA ALA A 65 2.58 -3.09 -0.55
C ALA A 65 2.08 -3.60 -1.90
N SER A 66 1.44 -4.77 -1.89
CA SER A 66 0.90 -5.44 -3.08
C SER A 66 -0.45 -6.07 -2.75
N GLY A 67 -1.45 -5.84 -3.58
CA GLY A 67 -2.78 -6.41 -3.40
C GLY A 67 -3.76 -5.93 -4.47
N SER A 68 -5.01 -6.38 -4.34
CA SER A 68 -6.11 -5.99 -5.21
C SER A 68 -7.15 -5.20 -4.44
N PHE A 69 -7.78 -4.25 -5.10
CA PHE A 69 -8.92 -3.54 -4.55
C PHE A 69 -10.17 -4.41 -4.54
N SER A 70 -11.18 -4.02 -3.74
CA SER A 70 -12.43 -4.76 -3.58
C SER A 70 -13.21 -4.86 -4.88
N GLN A 71 -13.89 -6.01 -5.07
CA GLN A 71 -14.77 -6.22 -6.21
C GLN A 71 -15.88 -5.17 -6.26
N GLY A 72 -16.17 -4.69 -7.48
CA GLY A 72 -17.24 -3.72 -7.71
C GLY A 72 -16.97 -2.30 -7.21
N MET A 73 -15.75 -2.01 -6.69
CA MET A 73 -15.39 -0.70 -6.19
C MET A 73 -14.33 -0.01 -7.06
N ILE A 74 -14.59 1.23 -7.43
CA ILE A 74 -13.55 2.15 -7.92
C ILE A 74 -12.69 2.57 -6.73
N ALA A 75 -11.36 2.56 -6.91
CA ALA A 75 -10.46 3.13 -5.91
C ALA A 75 -9.88 4.47 -6.39
N LEU A 76 -10.08 5.51 -5.58
CA LEU A 76 -9.48 6.83 -5.77
C LEU A 76 -8.38 6.98 -4.73
N ALA A 77 -7.11 6.81 -5.15
CA ALA A 77 -5.97 6.85 -4.26
C ALA A 77 -5.18 8.16 -4.41
N LEU A 78 -4.75 8.70 -3.28
CA LEU A 78 -3.97 9.92 -3.16
C LEU A 78 -2.66 9.64 -2.42
N ALA A 79 -1.54 10.01 -3.02
CA ALA A 79 -0.28 10.18 -2.29
C ALA A 79 -0.35 11.50 -1.51
N VAL A 80 -0.61 11.42 -0.21
CA VAL A 80 -0.82 12.60 0.65
C VAL A 80 0.51 13.28 0.95
N THR A 81 1.47 12.53 1.49
CA THR A 81 2.84 12.97 1.75
C THR A 81 3.84 11.92 1.29
N CYS A 82 4.86 12.35 0.59
CA CYS A 82 6.08 11.59 0.34
C CYS A 82 7.19 12.61 0.02
N GLU A 83 8.38 12.40 0.56
CA GLU A 83 9.54 13.29 0.32
C GLU A 83 9.97 13.26 -1.15
N GLN A 84 9.85 12.12 -1.77
CA GLN A 84 10.18 11.89 -3.17
C GLN A 84 9.04 11.09 -3.83
N PRO A 85 8.93 11.12 -5.17
CA PRO A 85 7.93 10.32 -5.87
C PRO A 85 7.96 8.85 -5.47
N MET A 86 6.79 8.24 -5.27
CA MET A 86 6.66 6.81 -5.04
C MET A 86 6.47 6.05 -6.36
N TRP A 87 6.91 4.82 -6.39
CA TRP A 87 6.67 3.94 -7.51
C TRP A 87 5.33 3.19 -7.30
N ALA A 88 4.44 3.24 -8.28
CA ALA A 88 3.18 2.51 -8.28
C ALA A 88 2.92 1.90 -9.66
N ASN A 89 2.74 0.59 -9.71
CA ASN A 89 2.43 -0.16 -10.94
C ASN A 89 3.29 0.26 -12.16
N GLY A 90 4.61 0.36 -11.99
CA GLY A 90 5.53 0.73 -13.07
C GLY A 90 5.73 2.22 -13.28
N ARG A 91 5.14 3.09 -12.47
CA ARG A 91 5.22 4.56 -12.63
C ARG A 91 5.63 5.27 -11.37
N TRP A 92 6.29 6.40 -11.56
CA TRP A 92 6.58 7.35 -10.49
C TRP A 92 5.41 8.30 -10.30
N ILE A 93 4.91 8.34 -9.08
CA ILE A 93 3.76 9.16 -8.63
C ILE A 93 4.28 10.16 -7.61
N ALA A 94 4.10 11.44 -7.89
CA ALA A 94 4.43 12.51 -6.96
C ALA A 94 3.31 12.73 -5.93
N ALA A 95 3.65 13.35 -4.80
CA ALA A 95 2.66 13.79 -3.83
C ALA A 95 1.60 14.69 -4.48
N GLY A 96 0.34 14.50 -4.09
CA GLY A 96 -0.80 15.25 -4.64
C GLY A 96 -1.34 14.74 -5.98
N GLN A 97 -0.74 13.71 -6.58
CA GLN A 97 -1.34 13.05 -7.74
C GLN A 97 -2.45 12.10 -7.29
N VAL A 98 -3.55 12.11 -8.04
CA VAL A 98 -4.67 11.17 -7.86
C VAL A 98 -4.50 9.99 -8.81
N MET A 99 -4.61 8.81 -8.27
CA MET A 99 -4.68 7.55 -9.02
C MET A 99 -6.12 7.05 -9.01
N VAL A 100 -6.63 6.68 -10.16
CA VAL A 100 -7.99 6.13 -10.33
C VAL A 100 -7.86 4.70 -10.84
N PHE A 101 -8.36 3.76 -10.07
CA PHE A 101 -8.33 2.33 -10.38
C PHE A 101 -9.74 1.85 -10.73
N ALA A 102 -9.84 1.08 -11.82
CA ALA A 102 -11.04 0.31 -12.12
C ALA A 102 -11.26 -0.77 -11.05
N GLU A 103 -12.44 -1.34 -11.05
CA GLU A 103 -12.81 -2.47 -10.21
C GLU A 103 -11.81 -3.63 -10.40
N ASP A 104 -11.53 -4.37 -9.36
CA ASP A 104 -10.62 -5.54 -9.35
C ASP A 104 -9.16 -5.25 -9.77
N SER A 105 -8.78 -3.97 -9.80
CA SER A 105 -7.42 -3.60 -10.20
C SER A 105 -6.41 -3.91 -9.09
N GLU A 106 -5.21 -4.31 -9.51
CA GLU A 106 -4.08 -4.53 -8.63
C GLU A 106 -3.29 -3.24 -8.40
N LEU A 107 -2.77 -3.11 -7.19
CA LEU A 107 -1.79 -2.09 -6.82
C LEU A 107 -0.53 -2.74 -6.25
N ASN A 108 0.60 -2.38 -6.85
CA ASN A 108 1.92 -2.63 -6.31
C ASN A 108 2.57 -1.27 -6.06
N VAL A 109 2.87 -0.94 -4.83
CA VAL A 109 3.40 0.36 -4.46
C VAL A 109 4.65 0.24 -3.61
N ARG A 110 5.61 1.11 -3.88
CA ARG A 110 6.85 1.29 -3.13
C ARG A 110 7.14 2.78 -3.02
N PRO A 111 7.13 3.35 -1.81
CA PRO A 111 7.59 4.72 -1.61
C PRO A 111 9.10 4.81 -1.77
N SER A 112 9.58 6.03 -2.00
CA SER A 112 10.97 6.38 -1.79
C SER A 112 11.34 6.33 -0.30
N PRO A 113 12.64 6.31 0.06
CA PRO A 113 13.07 6.36 1.46
C PRO A 113 12.39 7.49 2.24
N GLY A 114 12.12 7.26 3.51
CA GLY A 114 11.43 8.21 4.39
C GLY A 114 10.01 7.81 4.75
N GLY A 115 9.38 8.59 5.61
CA GLY A 115 7.98 8.44 5.99
C GLY A 115 7.05 8.86 4.84
N TRP A 116 5.89 8.24 4.78
CA TRP A 116 4.92 8.55 3.75
C TRP A 116 3.49 8.33 4.23
N GLN A 117 2.55 9.00 3.61
CA GLN A 117 1.12 8.86 3.89
C GLN A 117 0.33 8.79 2.59
N TRP A 118 -0.68 7.95 2.60
CA TRP A 118 -1.64 7.83 1.51
C TRP A 118 -3.06 7.80 2.06
N ALA A 119 -4.01 8.09 1.17
CA ALA A 119 -5.43 7.90 1.42
C ALA A 119 -6.07 7.22 0.21
N VAL A 120 -7.04 6.36 0.42
CA VAL A 120 -7.83 5.73 -0.63
C VAL A 120 -9.31 5.77 -0.28
N MET A 121 -10.12 6.23 -1.23
CA MET A 121 -11.57 6.11 -1.19
C MET A 121 -11.98 4.89 -2.03
N LEU A 122 -12.75 3.99 -1.46
CA LEU A 122 -13.41 2.89 -2.16
C LEU A 122 -14.89 3.24 -2.32
N ILE A 123 -15.36 3.30 -3.56
CA ILE A 123 -16.71 3.76 -3.89
C ILE A 123 -17.28 2.98 -5.09
N PRO A 124 -18.57 2.54 -5.07
CA PRO A 124 -19.23 1.97 -6.23
C PRO A 124 -19.24 2.97 -7.40
N ARG A 125 -19.03 2.47 -8.62
CA ARG A 125 -18.98 3.29 -9.84
C ARG A 125 -20.25 4.15 -10.01
N GLU A 126 -21.40 3.56 -9.77
CA GLU A 126 -22.69 4.21 -9.94
C GLU A 126 -22.88 5.37 -8.95
N VAL A 127 -22.40 5.18 -7.71
CA VAL A 127 -22.43 6.23 -6.68
C VAL A 127 -21.55 7.38 -7.08
N LEU A 128 -20.30 7.10 -7.48
CA LEU A 128 -19.35 8.12 -7.93
C LEU A 128 -19.87 8.90 -9.14
N GLN A 129 -20.44 8.22 -10.13
CA GLN A 129 -20.98 8.87 -11.33
C GLN A 129 -22.24 9.70 -11.02
N ARG A 130 -23.15 9.20 -10.19
CA ARG A 130 -24.33 9.94 -9.73
C ARG A 130 -23.93 11.26 -9.08
N GLU A 131 -22.95 11.21 -8.17
CA GLU A 131 -22.48 12.40 -7.47
C GLU A 131 -21.71 13.36 -8.39
N ALA A 132 -20.96 12.83 -9.36
CA ALA A 132 -20.29 13.63 -10.38
C ALA A 132 -21.29 14.36 -11.28
N VAL A 133 -22.34 13.69 -11.74
CA VAL A 133 -23.40 14.34 -12.54
C VAL A 133 -24.11 15.43 -11.72
N ARG A 134 -24.42 15.15 -10.45
CA ARG A 134 -25.05 16.13 -9.56
C ARG A 134 -24.16 17.38 -9.38
N ARG A 135 -22.84 17.22 -9.24
CA ARG A 135 -21.91 18.29 -8.96
C ARG A 135 -21.42 19.04 -10.22
N LEU A 136 -21.12 18.30 -11.29
CA LEU A 136 -20.45 18.80 -12.47
C LEU A 136 -21.36 18.91 -13.72
N GLY A 137 -22.59 18.36 -13.66
CA GLY A 137 -23.48 18.22 -14.81
C GLY A 137 -23.03 17.18 -15.85
N ARG A 138 -22.00 16.37 -15.54
CA ARG A 138 -21.46 15.34 -16.45
C ARG A 138 -20.83 14.19 -15.67
N GLU A 139 -20.69 13.06 -16.32
CA GLU A 139 -19.94 11.91 -15.80
C GLU A 139 -18.42 12.18 -15.80
N LEU A 140 -17.73 11.47 -14.89
CA LEU A 140 -16.27 11.37 -14.88
C LEU A 140 -15.80 10.33 -15.91
N ARG A 141 -14.63 10.58 -16.48
CA ARG A 141 -13.94 9.60 -17.33
C ARG A 141 -13.21 8.58 -16.44
N LEU A 142 -13.91 7.51 -16.07
CA LEU A 142 -13.34 6.44 -15.23
C LEU A 142 -12.76 5.30 -16.11
N PRO A 143 -11.69 4.63 -15.65
CA PRO A 143 -11.14 3.49 -16.38
C PRO A 143 -12.13 2.32 -16.36
N ARG A 144 -12.22 1.57 -17.44
CA ARG A 144 -12.97 0.31 -17.49
C ARG A 144 -12.16 -0.88 -17.00
N THR A 145 -10.85 -0.81 -17.16
CA THR A 145 -9.87 -1.80 -16.70
C THR A 145 -8.57 -1.08 -16.34
N GLY A 146 -7.81 -1.64 -15.39
CA GLY A 146 -6.52 -1.08 -14.98
C GLY A 146 -6.67 0.26 -14.24
N TRP A 147 -5.74 1.16 -14.47
CA TRP A 147 -5.68 2.42 -13.72
C TRP A 147 -5.05 3.55 -14.54
N TYR A 148 -5.25 4.76 -14.10
CA TYR A 148 -4.48 5.92 -14.55
C TYR A 148 -4.11 6.81 -13.37
N SER A 149 -3.07 7.62 -13.54
CA SER A 149 -2.75 8.72 -12.63
C SER A 149 -2.91 10.05 -13.35
N ARG A 150 -3.35 11.05 -12.61
CA ARG A 150 -3.48 12.40 -13.10
C ARG A 150 -2.87 13.40 -12.12
N SER A 151 -2.20 14.39 -12.66
CA SER A 151 -1.74 15.54 -11.89
C SER A 151 -2.87 16.55 -11.87
N ALA A 152 -3.50 16.75 -10.73
CA ALA A 152 -4.35 17.90 -10.52
C ALA A 152 -3.49 19.18 -10.54
N ALA A 153 -4.10 20.31 -10.88
CA ALA A 153 -3.42 21.59 -10.70
C ALA A 153 -2.99 21.75 -9.23
N PRO A 154 -1.90 22.45 -8.91
CA PRO A 154 -1.38 22.54 -7.55
C PRO A 154 -2.41 23.00 -6.51
N ARG A 155 -3.39 23.80 -6.92
CA ARG A 155 -4.50 24.25 -6.07
C ARG A 155 -5.43 23.08 -5.75
N ASP A 156 -5.84 22.29 -6.74
CA ASP A 156 -6.79 21.20 -6.56
C ASP A 156 -6.17 20.03 -5.79
N ALA A 157 -4.88 19.77 -6.01
CA ALA A 157 -4.12 18.80 -5.22
C ALA A 157 -4.04 19.22 -3.73
N ARG A 158 -3.85 20.52 -3.44
CA ARG A 158 -3.89 21.03 -2.06
C ARG A 158 -5.30 20.89 -1.47
N ASN A 159 -6.32 21.34 -2.20
CA ASN A 159 -7.71 21.28 -1.75
C ASN A 159 -8.12 19.84 -1.40
N LEU A 160 -7.74 18.87 -2.26
CA LEU A 160 -8.01 17.46 -1.99
C LEU A 160 -7.30 16.96 -0.72
N ARG A 161 -6.00 17.26 -0.60
CA ARG A 161 -5.23 16.86 0.58
C ARG A 161 -5.81 17.48 1.86
N ASP A 162 -6.04 18.78 1.84
CA ASP A 162 -6.53 19.55 2.98
C ASP A 162 -7.97 19.11 3.36
N GLY A 163 -8.81 18.80 2.36
CA GLY A 163 -10.15 18.25 2.59
C GLY A 163 -10.13 16.86 3.22
N VAL A 164 -9.24 15.96 2.75
CA VAL A 164 -9.05 14.64 3.36
C VAL A 164 -8.58 14.77 4.82
N PHE A 165 -7.60 15.66 5.08
CA PHE A 165 -7.12 15.88 6.46
C PHE A 165 -8.19 16.48 7.37
N SER A 166 -8.93 17.50 6.92
CA SER A 166 -10.00 18.13 7.70
C SER A 166 -11.03 17.08 8.13
N VAL A 167 -11.51 16.27 7.18
CA VAL A 167 -12.51 15.25 7.48
C VAL A 167 -11.99 14.18 8.45
N LEU A 168 -10.75 13.72 8.29
CA LEU A 168 -10.16 12.74 9.21
C LEU A 168 -9.90 13.34 10.60
N GLN A 169 -9.52 14.60 10.69
CA GLN A 169 -9.31 15.31 11.94
C GLN A 169 -10.63 15.52 12.69
N GLU A 170 -11.65 16.01 12.00
CA GLU A 170 -12.98 16.19 12.58
C GLU A 170 -13.58 14.84 13.05
N ALA A 171 -13.43 13.78 12.24
CA ALA A 171 -13.88 12.44 12.61
C ALA A 171 -13.14 11.89 13.84
N ALA A 172 -11.87 12.25 14.05
CA ALA A 172 -11.10 11.84 15.22
C ALA A 172 -11.57 12.50 16.52
N GLU A 173 -12.27 13.62 16.41
CA GLU A 173 -12.85 14.36 17.56
C GLU A 173 -14.25 13.86 17.93
N TRP A 174 -14.85 13.00 17.12
CA TRP A 174 -16.18 12.47 17.39
C TRP A 174 -16.18 11.61 18.66
N GLN A 175 -16.99 12.04 19.61
CA GLN A 175 -17.25 11.31 20.86
C GLN A 175 -18.68 10.79 20.90
N GLY A 176 -18.84 9.47 21.06
CA GLY A 176 -20.16 8.85 21.14
C GLY A 176 -20.85 8.66 19.77
N VAL A 177 -22.17 8.89 19.74
CA VAL A 177 -22.99 8.66 18.54
C VAL A 177 -22.85 9.85 17.59
N VAL A 178 -22.40 9.58 16.38
CA VAL A 178 -22.33 10.58 15.29
C VAL A 178 -23.72 10.74 14.68
N LEU A 179 -24.16 11.98 14.53
CA LEU A 179 -25.44 12.26 13.89
C LEU A 179 -25.37 11.97 12.38
N PRO A 180 -26.42 11.39 11.77
CA PRO A 180 -26.45 11.11 10.33
C PRO A 180 -26.14 12.35 9.47
N GLU A 181 -26.63 13.52 9.86
CA GLU A 181 -26.38 14.79 9.16
C GLU A 181 -24.91 15.20 9.15
N GLN A 182 -24.19 14.95 10.24
CA GLN A 182 -22.75 15.20 10.32
C GLN A 182 -21.97 14.25 9.37
N LEU A 183 -22.37 12.97 9.37
CA LEU A 183 -21.77 11.97 8.51
C LEU A 183 -22.02 12.28 7.02
N ASP A 184 -23.23 12.70 6.66
CA ASP A 184 -23.60 13.08 5.30
C ASP A 184 -22.88 14.35 4.85
N ALA A 185 -22.68 15.34 5.73
CA ALA A 185 -21.89 16.54 5.43
C ALA A 185 -20.42 16.21 5.12
N GLN A 186 -19.80 15.32 5.91
CA GLN A 186 -18.43 14.87 5.69
C GLN A 186 -18.31 14.02 4.41
N ALA A 187 -19.31 13.16 4.15
CA ALA A 187 -19.39 12.41 2.89
C ALA A 187 -19.42 13.34 1.68
N GLY A 188 -20.27 14.37 1.72
CA GLY A 188 -20.39 15.38 0.67
C GLY A 188 -19.08 16.16 0.44
N THR A 189 -18.39 16.53 1.51
CA THR A 189 -17.09 17.21 1.46
C THR A 189 -16.04 16.34 0.78
N LEU A 190 -15.88 15.08 1.23
CA LEU A 190 -14.91 14.15 0.64
C LEU A 190 -15.19 13.85 -0.83
N LEU A 191 -16.44 13.49 -1.15
CA LEU A 191 -16.84 13.24 -2.53
C LEU A 191 -16.57 14.46 -3.41
N GLY A 192 -16.90 15.66 -2.92
CA GLY A 192 -16.67 16.91 -3.63
C GLY A 192 -15.22 17.11 -4.00
N VAL A 193 -14.30 17.01 -3.04
CA VAL A 193 -12.86 17.26 -3.31
C VAL A 193 -12.24 16.18 -4.21
N PHE A 194 -12.66 14.92 -4.11
CA PHE A 194 -12.20 13.87 -5.01
C PHE A 194 -12.75 14.03 -6.43
N ILE A 195 -14.04 14.32 -6.57
CA ILE A 195 -14.67 14.55 -7.89
C ILE A 195 -14.03 15.74 -8.59
N ASP A 196 -13.83 16.86 -7.89
CA ASP A 196 -13.18 18.05 -8.45
C ASP A 196 -11.75 17.75 -8.89
N ALA A 197 -10.96 17.04 -8.08
CA ALA A 197 -9.60 16.69 -8.41
C ALA A 197 -9.51 15.76 -9.63
N VAL A 198 -10.40 14.76 -9.73
CA VAL A 198 -10.47 13.87 -10.89
C VAL A 198 -10.94 14.63 -12.14
N ALA A 199 -11.93 15.51 -12.01
CA ALA A 199 -12.48 16.28 -13.12
C ALA A 199 -11.52 17.36 -13.64
N ALA A 200 -10.82 18.06 -12.74
CA ALA A 200 -9.80 19.06 -13.11
C ALA A 200 -8.65 18.42 -13.90
N ALA A 201 -8.36 17.17 -13.61
CA ALA A 201 -7.37 16.41 -14.34
C ALA A 201 -7.84 15.89 -15.72
N ASP A 202 -9.14 15.98 -16.05
CA ASP A 202 -9.70 15.52 -17.35
C ASP A 202 -9.18 16.28 -18.57
N GLY A 203 -8.71 17.51 -18.42
CA GLY A 203 -8.11 18.32 -19.48
C GLY A 203 -6.61 18.12 -19.68
N GLY A 204 -5.93 17.43 -18.77
CA GLY A 204 -4.50 17.15 -18.86
C GLY A 204 -4.17 15.88 -19.64
N PRO A 205 -2.91 15.67 -20.03
CA PRO A 205 -2.50 14.46 -20.71
C PRO A 205 -2.79 13.25 -19.82
N GLU A 206 -3.69 12.39 -20.29
CA GLU A 206 -4.01 11.14 -19.61
C GLU A 206 -2.76 10.26 -19.62
N ARG A 207 -2.10 10.15 -18.49
CA ARG A 207 -1.04 9.17 -18.31
C ARG A 207 -1.69 7.84 -17.90
N ARG A 208 -2.22 7.12 -18.87
CA ARG A 208 -2.72 5.76 -18.65
C ARG A 208 -1.59 4.91 -18.08
N GLY A 209 -1.90 4.05 -17.13
CA GLY A 209 -0.99 3.05 -16.57
C GLY A 209 -0.57 1.95 -17.54
N LEU A 210 -0.71 2.24 -18.81
CA LEU A 210 -0.11 1.51 -19.92
C LEU A 210 1.20 2.25 -20.22
N GLY A 211 2.25 1.98 -19.42
CA GLY A 211 3.61 2.29 -19.83
C GLY A 211 3.83 1.85 -21.27
N ASN A 212 4.83 2.39 -21.96
CA ASN A 212 5.20 1.87 -23.27
C ASN A 212 5.41 0.34 -23.13
N ASP A 213 5.44 -0.41 -24.24
CA ASP A 213 5.57 -1.87 -24.20
C ASP A 213 6.80 -2.33 -23.39
N THR A 214 7.82 -1.51 -23.32
CA THR A 214 9.05 -1.75 -22.54
C THR A 214 8.75 -1.70 -21.03
N GLU A 215 7.98 -0.73 -20.55
CA GLU A 215 7.60 -0.64 -19.12
C GLU A 215 6.67 -1.80 -18.72
N ARG A 216 5.69 -2.14 -19.57
CA ARG A 216 4.82 -3.30 -19.32
C ARG A 216 5.58 -4.62 -19.25
N ARG A 217 6.54 -4.83 -20.14
CA ARG A 217 7.43 -6.01 -20.13
C ARG A 217 8.29 -6.03 -18.87
N ARG A 218 8.80 -4.88 -18.46
CA ARG A 218 9.59 -4.75 -17.27
C ARG A 218 8.78 -5.09 -16.01
N ASP A 219 7.56 -4.56 -15.89
CA ASP A 219 6.66 -4.85 -14.75
C ASP A 219 6.26 -6.33 -14.71
N ALA A 220 5.95 -6.91 -15.87
CA ALA A 220 5.68 -8.34 -15.97
C ALA A 220 6.89 -9.17 -15.51
N MET A 221 8.09 -8.76 -15.88
CA MET A 221 9.32 -9.44 -15.48
C MET A 221 9.61 -9.29 -13.98
N VAL A 222 9.32 -8.12 -13.38
CA VAL A 222 9.40 -7.91 -11.92
C VAL A 222 8.43 -8.86 -11.22
N ARG A 223 7.16 -8.92 -11.64
CA ARG A 223 6.16 -9.84 -11.05
C ARG A 223 6.58 -11.30 -11.18
N GLN A 224 7.08 -11.71 -12.34
CA GLN A 224 7.58 -13.07 -12.57
C GLN A 224 8.75 -13.38 -11.61
N ALA A 225 9.69 -12.47 -11.47
CA ALA A 225 10.81 -12.61 -10.55
C ALA A 225 10.37 -12.72 -9.08
N GLU A 226 9.42 -11.88 -8.65
CA GLU A 226 8.86 -11.93 -7.31
C GLU A 226 8.15 -13.27 -7.06
N THR A 227 7.31 -13.72 -7.99
CA THR A 227 6.60 -14.99 -7.89
C THR A 227 7.58 -16.15 -7.74
N TYR A 228 8.63 -16.16 -8.55
CA TYR A 228 9.70 -17.16 -8.44
C TYR A 228 10.38 -17.10 -7.08
N LEU A 229 10.86 -15.93 -6.65
CA LEU A 229 11.55 -15.79 -5.36
C LEU A 229 10.63 -16.12 -4.18
N LYS A 230 9.33 -15.80 -4.24
CA LYS A 230 8.34 -16.20 -3.23
C LYS A 230 8.24 -17.72 -3.09
N SER A 231 8.33 -18.46 -4.20
CA SER A 231 8.31 -19.92 -4.17
C SER A 231 9.61 -20.53 -3.61
N GLN A 232 10.68 -19.74 -3.47
CA GLN A 232 12.00 -20.18 -3.02
C GLN A 232 12.38 -19.66 -1.62
N LEU A 233 11.43 -19.14 -0.83
CA LEU A 233 11.73 -18.47 0.44
C LEU A 233 12.23 -19.43 1.56
N GLU A 234 12.10 -20.72 1.39
CA GLU A 234 12.67 -21.72 2.31
C GLU A 234 14.09 -22.16 1.91
N SER A 235 14.55 -21.75 0.72
CA SER A 235 15.85 -22.10 0.16
C SER A 235 16.83 -20.93 0.18
N ALA A 236 18.12 -21.21 0.03
CA ALA A 236 19.12 -20.15 -0.19
C ALA A 236 18.86 -19.44 -1.51
N TYR A 237 19.21 -18.14 -1.57
CA TYR A 237 19.12 -17.38 -2.80
C TYR A 237 20.11 -17.92 -3.86
N ASP A 238 19.61 -18.16 -5.06
CA ASP A 238 20.38 -18.59 -6.22
C ASP A 238 20.20 -17.58 -7.38
N SER A 239 21.24 -16.80 -7.67
CA SER A 239 21.24 -15.82 -8.74
C SER A 239 21.15 -16.45 -10.13
N GLY A 240 21.82 -17.59 -10.32
CA GLY A 240 21.82 -18.30 -11.60
C GLY A 240 20.44 -18.88 -11.94
N ALA A 241 19.80 -19.52 -10.96
CA ALA A 241 18.46 -20.06 -11.12
C ALA A 241 17.43 -18.96 -11.42
N LEU A 242 17.49 -17.81 -10.75
CA LEU A 242 16.61 -16.68 -11.04
C LEU A 242 16.86 -16.10 -12.43
N SER A 243 18.14 -15.95 -12.82
CA SER A 243 18.55 -15.49 -14.14
C SER A 243 18.05 -16.41 -15.25
N GLN A 244 18.17 -17.72 -15.07
CA GLN A 244 17.67 -18.74 -15.98
C GLN A 244 16.14 -18.71 -16.07
N HIS A 245 15.44 -18.57 -14.94
CA HIS A 245 13.97 -18.49 -14.90
C HIS A 245 13.42 -17.30 -15.67
N LEU A 246 14.12 -16.16 -15.60
CA LEU A 246 13.72 -14.92 -16.28
C LEU A 246 14.23 -14.82 -17.73
N GLY A 247 15.17 -15.68 -18.14
CA GLY A 247 15.77 -15.64 -19.46
C GLY A 247 16.64 -14.40 -19.72
N ILE A 248 17.18 -13.77 -18.65
CA ILE A 248 18.04 -12.58 -18.72
C ILE A 248 19.27 -12.75 -17.86
N GLY A 249 20.35 -12.00 -18.18
CA GLY A 249 21.60 -12.09 -17.43
C GLY A 249 21.50 -11.55 -15.99
N GLU A 250 22.31 -12.06 -15.07
CA GLU A 250 22.32 -11.68 -13.64
C GLU A 250 22.45 -10.17 -13.42
N ARG A 251 23.28 -9.47 -14.23
CA ARG A 251 23.40 -7.99 -14.16
C ARG A 251 22.10 -7.27 -14.52
N GLN A 252 21.31 -7.84 -15.43
CA GLN A 252 20.02 -7.28 -15.80
C GLN A 252 18.98 -7.53 -14.69
N VAL A 253 19.04 -8.71 -14.05
CA VAL A 253 18.21 -9.03 -12.85
C VAL A 253 18.54 -8.05 -11.74
N GLU A 254 19.83 -7.83 -11.44
CA GLU A 254 20.28 -6.90 -10.40
C GLU A 254 19.76 -5.48 -10.65
N ARG A 255 19.87 -4.99 -11.90
CA ARG A 255 19.34 -3.68 -12.28
C ARG A 255 17.82 -3.63 -12.18
N LEU A 256 17.12 -4.68 -12.63
CA LEU A 256 15.66 -4.79 -12.55
C LEU A 256 15.18 -4.61 -11.11
N PHE A 257 15.82 -5.31 -10.16
CA PHE A 257 15.47 -5.24 -8.75
C PHE A 257 15.82 -3.89 -8.11
N ARG A 258 17.00 -3.34 -8.38
CA ARG A 258 17.38 -2.00 -7.87
C ARG A 258 16.42 -0.93 -8.34
N ASP A 259 16.03 -0.99 -9.59
CA ASP A 259 15.07 -0.02 -10.15
C ASP A 259 13.66 -0.24 -9.57
N ALA A 260 13.22 -1.50 -9.35
CA ALA A 260 11.90 -1.81 -8.83
C ALA A 260 11.80 -1.68 -7.30
N PHE A 261 12.84 -2.07 -6.55
CA PHE A 261 12.79 -2.21 -5.10
C PHE A 261 13.84 -1.38 -4.35
N GLY A 262 14.73 -0.70 -5.06
CA GLY A 262 15.82 0.08 -4.47
C GLY A 262 17.03 -0.75 -4.02
N HIS A 263 16.97 -2.06 -4.11
CA HIS A 263 18.05 -2.99 -3.72
C HIS A 263 18.04 -4.24 -4.60
N GLY A 264 19.14 -5.02 -4.56
CA GLY A 264 19.29 -6.21 -5.39
C GLY A 264 18.40 -7.38 -4.94
N PRO A 265 18.25 -8.43 -5.80
CA PRO A 265 17.37 -9.56 -5.57
C PRO A 265 17.76 -10.41 -4.35
N CYS A 266 19.05 -10.55 -4.07
CA CYS A 266 19.54 -11.24 -2.87
C CYS A 266 19.04 -10.55 -1.58
N HIS A 267 19.13 -9.24 -1.52
CA HIS A 267 18.65 -8.47 -0.37
C HIS A 267 17.11 -8.52 -0.28
N TRP A 268 16.43 -8.43 -1.40
CA TRP A 268 14.96 -8.61 -1.47
C TRP A 268 14.54 -9.96 -0.89
N HIS A 269 15.18 -11.05 -1.33
CA HIS A 269 14.90 -12.40 -0.86
C HIS A 269 15.18 -12.55 0.66
N GLN A 270 16.27 -11.96 1.13
CA GLN A 270 16.62 -11.94 2.56
C GLN A 270 15.57 -11.21 3.40
N LEU A 271 15.14 -10.01 2.98
CA LEU A 271 14.08 -9.25 3.66
C LEU A 271 12.76 -10.01 3.66
N ALA A 272 12.38 -10.64 2.55
CA ALA A 272 11.16 -11.43 2.47
C ALA A 272 11.17 -12.60 3.48
N ARG A 273 12.30 -13.31 3.60
CA ARG A 273 12.49 -14.39 4.59
C ARG A 273 12.44 -13.90 6.03
N LEU A 274 13.06 -12.74 6.33
CA LEU A 274 13.00 -12.12 7.66
C LEU A 274 11.57 -11.72 8.02
N ASN A 275 10.79 -11.17 7.10
CA ASN A 275 9.39 -10.82 7.32
C ASN A 275 8.53 -12.07 7.61
N LEU A 276 8.73 -13.18 6.88
CA LEU A 276 8.05 -14.44 7.16
C LEU A 276 8.46 -15.03 8.51
N ALA A 277 9.76 -15.00 8.84
CA ALA A 277 10.24 -15.46 10.14
C ALA A 277 9.60 -14.66 11.29
N ARG A 278 9.46 -13.34 11.14
CA ARG A 278 8.77 -12.51 12.12
C ARG A 278 7.31 -12.89 12.29
N SER A 279 6.55 -12.99 11.20
CA SER A 279 5.15 -13.44 11.24
C SER A 279 5.01 -14.82 11.91
N ALA A 280 5.92 -15.74 11.61
CA ALA A 280 5.91 -17.06 12.24
C ALA A 280 6.20 -17.01 13.75
N LEU A 281 7.16 -16.18 14.19
CA LEU A 281 7.47 -15.98 15.61
C LEU A 281 6.27 -15.41 16.38
N ARG A 282 5.61 -14.38 15.81
CA ARG A 282 4.40 -13.77 16.43
C ARG A 282 3.25 -14.76 16.57
N ARG A 283 2.99 -15.55 15.52
CA ARG A 283 1.92 -16.57 15.55
C ARG A 283 2.23 -17.76 16.44
N ALA A 284 3.51 -18.01 16.70
CA ALA A 284 3.93 -19.19 17.46
C ALA A 284 3.52 -19.13 18.94
N GLN A 285 3.37 -17.93 19.53
CA GLN A 285 3.00 -17.73 20.94
C GLN A 285 3.80 -18.65 21.89
N GLY A 286 5.11 -18.76 21.66
CA GLY A 286 6.00 -19.63 22.44
C GLY A 286 5.99 -21.14 22.11
N ARG A 287 5.15 -21.61 21.18
CA ARG A 287 5.06 -23.04 20.79
C ARG A 287 6.20 -23.52 19.91
N VAL A 288 6.91 -22.61 19.26
CA VAL A 288 8.00 -22.88 18.31
C VAL A 288 9.21 -22.05 18.70
N GLY A 289 10.40 -22.64 18.64
CA GLY A 289 11.65 -21.93 19.03
C GLY A 289 12.21 -21.03 17.93
N VAL A 290 12.95 -19.99 18.32
CA VAL A 290 13.66 -19.10 17.39
C VAL A 290 14.54 -19.88 16.40
N THR A 291 15.24 -20.91 16.87
CA THR A 291 16.10 -21.78 16.05
C THR A 291 15.30 -22.48 14.95
N GLU A 292 14.16 -23.05 15.31
CA GLU A 292 13.29 -23.75 14.36
C GLU A 292 12.76 -22.81 13.27
N VAL A 293 12.27 -21.63 13.67
CA VAL A 293 11.79 -20.62 12.72
C VAL A 293 12.92 -20.16 11.80
N ALA A 294 14.10 -19.84 12.35
CA ALA A 294 15.24 -19.43 11.54
C ALA A 294 15.65 -20.50 10.52
N THR A 295 15.73 -21.75 10.96
CA THR A 295 16.08 -22.90 10.10
C THR A 295 15.03 -23.12 9.00
N ARG A 296 13.73 -23.07 9.34
CA ARG A 296 12.63 -23.20 8.38
C ARG A 296 12.73 -22.21 7.24
N TYR A 297 13.09 -20.97 7.55
CA TYR A 297 13.28 -19.95 6.53
C TYR A 297 14.72 -19.84 6.02
N GLY A 298 15.49 -20.95 6.12
CA GLY A 298 16.79 -21.15 5.48
C GLY A 298 17.94 -20.31 6.07
N PHE A 299 17.84 -19.84 7.31
CA PHE A 299 18.94 -19.18 8.00
C PHE A 299 19.82 -20.22 8.72
N ALA A 300 20.94 -20.59 8.09
CA ALA A 300 21.87 -21.58 8.63
C ALA A 300 22.67 -21.06 9.85
N HIS A 301 22.88 -19.74 9.95
CA HIS A 301 23.69 -19.13 10.99
C HIS A 301 22.83 -18.25 11.92
N LEU A 302 22.45 -18.78 13.08
CA LEU A 302 21.55 -18.11 14.03
C LEU A 302 22.07 -16.76 14.55
N GLY A 303 23.39 -16.64 14.74
CA GLY A 303 24.01 -15.36 15.12
C GLY A 303 23.79 -14.27 14.07
N ARG A 304 24.05 -14.59 12.80
CA ARG A 304 23.79 -13.68 11.66
C ARG A 304 22.28 -13.37 11.53
N PHE A 305 21.42 -14.39 11.65
CA PHE A 305 19.99 -14.18 11.64
C PHE A 305 19.55 -13.18 12.70
N SER A 306 20.02 -13.35 13.95
CA SER A 306 19.63 -12.45 15.07
C SER A 306 20.11 -11.02 14.86
N VAL A 307 21.29 -10.81 14.29
CA VAL A 307 21.81 -9.48 13.95
C VAL A 307 20.96 -8.85 12.84
N MET A 308 20.78 -9.54 11.72
CA MET A 308 19.98 -9.05 10.59
C MET A 308 18.52 -8.77 11.01
N TYR A 309 17.95 -9.63 11.84
CA TYR A 309 16.59 -9.47 12.36
C TYR A 309 16.48 -8.18 13.18
N ARG A 310 17.42 -7.96 14.11
CA ARG A 310 17.45 -6.75 14.93
C ARG A 310 17.68 -5.50 14.10
N ASP A 311 18.56 -5.55 13.11
CA ASP A 311 18.82 -4.43 12.19
C ASP A 311 17.56 -4.02 11.44
N VAL A 312 16.73 -5.00 11.00
CA VAL A 312 15.50 -4.73 10.24
C VAL A 312 14.35 -4.31 11.16
N PHE A 313 14.13 -5.00 12.28
CA PHE A 313 12.92 -4.84 13.08
C PHE A 313 13.11 -4.05 14.38
N GLY A 314 14.35 -3.71 14.74
CA GLY A 314 14.65 -2.97 15.97
C GLY A 314 14.56 -3.80 17.27
N GLU A 315 14.17 -5.08 17.17
CA GLU A 315 14.02 -6.01 18.29
C GLU A 315 14.68 -7.36 17.99
N SER A 316 14.96 -8.16 19.02
CA SER A 316 15.50 -9.50 18.80
C SER A 316 14.39 -10.51 18.44
N PRO A 317 14.72 -11.63 17.74
CA PRO A 317 13.75 -12.70 17.46
C PRO A 317 13.11 -13.27 18.74
N ARG A 318 13.83 -13.23 19.86
CA ARG A 318 13.33 -13.69 21.17
C ARG A 318 12.31 -12.71 21.76
N ASP A 319 12.50 -11.42 21.54
CA ASP A 319 11.56 -10.39 22.01
C ASP A 319 10.24 -10.52 21.24
N THR A 320 10.30 -10.68 19.92
CA THR A 320 9.12 -10.95 19.09
C THR A 320 8.36 -12.22 19.51
N LEU A 321 9.07 -13.27 19.94
CA LEU A 321 8.45 -14.54 20.37
C LEU A 321 7.71 -14.40 21.71
N ARG A 322 8.11 -13.44 22.55
CA ARG A 322 7.55 -13.23 23.90
C ARG A 322 6.39 -12.21 23.92
N GLY A 323 6.38 -11.28 22.98
CA GLY A 323 5.34 -10.24 22.85
C GLY A 323 4.17 -10.67 22.05
#